data_8650f3ce857b47219ee0c0b39df509ed
#
_entry.id   8650f3ce857b47219ee0c0b39df509ed
#
_cell.length_a   1.000
_cell.length_b   1.000
_cell.length_c   1.000
_cell.angle_alpha   90.00
_cell.angle_beta   90.00
_cell.angle_gamma   90.00
#
_symmetry.space_group_name_H-M   'P 1'
#
loop_
_entity.id
_entity.type
_entity.pdbx_description
1 polymer ?
#
loop_
_entity_poly.entity_id
_entity_poly.type
_entity_poly.pdbx_seq_one_letter_code
_entity_poly.pdbx_strand_id
1 'polypeptide(L)'
;MDKKKGAFRTSIGGQALIEGILMRGPEKDAIVVRSPEGLVTKVTERKLIRANYPILGVPIIRGAVTFIGSMITGVKALMFSADYFPEDENAKPDKVEEWLEKHVPADKLQNLLVVFSVILSIGMMLVLFMLLPTFLAGLFHAQSAAVHNIIEGVVKVLVLLGYMILCSRQKDVHRVFCYHGAEHKTIFCYEAGLPLTVENVRVQPRHHPRCGTSFLFVVIIVSIIVSSLVFPYINWQSVWVRVGVKLLLLIPVVGITYEFNRFVGGHDNAVTRVLSAPGMWLQNFTTFEPDDSMIEVAIEAMKLVIPDEKGKDTW
;
A
#
# COMPACT_ATOMS: atom_id res chain seq x y z
N MET A 1 15.16 -20.76 16.45
CA MET A 1 15.57 -20.92 15.03
C MET A 1 16.83 -20.11 14.83
N ASP A 2 17.94 -20.78 14.60
CA ASP A 2 19.23 -20.14 14.37
C ASP A 2 19.17 -19.29 13.10
N LYS A 3 19.43 -17.98 13.25
CA LYS A 3 19.59 -17.06 12.12
C LYS A 3 20.82 -17.49 11.33
N LYS A 4 20.64 -18.12 10.18
CA LYS A 4 21.74 -18.31 9.23
C LYS A 4 22.29 -16.91 8.89
N LYS A 5 23.49 -16.61 9.37
CA LYS A 5 24.31 -15.49 8.90
C LYS A 5 24.51 -15.69 7.40
N GLY A 6 23.89 -14.85 6.56
CA GLY A 6 24.12 -14.87 5.12
C GLY A 6 22.93 -14.61 4.21
N ALA A 7 21.70 -14.53 4.73
CA ALA A 7 20.55 -14.16 3.90
C ALA A 7 20.69 -12.69 3.47
N PHE A 8 20.72 -12.44 2.15
CA PHE A 8 20.67 -11.10 1.61
C PHE A 8 19.26 -10.52 1.76
N ARG A 9 19.14 -9.20 1.64
CA ARG A 9 17.85 -8.53 1.62
C ARG A 9 17.59 -8.03 0.22
N THR A 10 16.49 -8.48 -0.36
CA THR A 10 16.11 -8.02 -1.69
C THR A 10 15.38 -6.67 -1.64
N SER A 11 15.57 -5.87 -2.68
CA SER A 11 14.77 -4.68 -2.96
C SER A 11 13.48 -5.00 -3.74
N ILE A 12 13.25 -6.27 -4.07
CA ILE A 12 12.00 -6.73 -4.67
C ILE A 12 10.89 -6.60 -3.63
N GLY A 13 9.79 -6.04 -4.04
CA GLY A 13 8.56 -5.93 -3.26
C GLY A 13 7.37 -6.07 -4.18
N GLY A 14 6.16 -6.12 -3.64
CA GLY A 14 4.99 -6.32 -4.45
C GLY A 14 3.75 -5.61 -3.95
N GLN A 15 2.65 -5.96 -4.56
CA GLN A 15 1.31 -5.55 -4.20
C GLN A 15 0.34 -6.66 -4.56
N ALA A 16 -0.49 -7.06 -3.61
CA ALA A 16 -1.59 -7.96 -3.87
C ALA A 16 -2.66 -7.29 -4.77
N LEU A 17 -3.24 -8.06 -5.66
CA LEU A 17 -4.26 -7.67 -6.63
C LEU A 17 -5.48 -8.59 -6.48
N ILE A 18 -6.50 -8.37 -7.28
CA ILE A 18 -7.64 -9.28 -7.41
C ILE A 18 -7.14 -10.54 -8.12
N GLU A 19 -7.19 -11.67 -7.42
CA GLU A 19 -6.72 -12.98 -7.89
C GLU A 19 -5.30 -12.95 -8.48
N GLY A 20 -4.43 -12.08 -7.96
CA GLY A 20 -3.11 -11.87 -8.54
C GLY A 20 -2.13 -11.13 -7.67
N ILE A 21 -0.93 -10.94 -8.20
CA ILE A 21 0.16 -10.21 -7.56
C ILE A 21 0.91 -9.39 -8.61
N LEU A 22 1.22 -8.15 -8.26
CA LEU A 22 2.24 -7.34 -8.89
C LEU A 22 3.54 -7.52 -8.12
N MET A 23 4.61 -8.06 -8.71
CA MET A 23 5.97 -8.00 -8.19
C MET A 23 6.78 -6.92 -8.89
N ARG A 24 7.58 -6.20 -8.12
CA ARG A 24 8.39 -5.07 -8.59
C ARG A 24 9.85 -5.32 -8.30
N GLY A 25 10.60 -5.62 -9.34
CA GLY A 25 12.05 -5.80 -9.28
C GLY A 25 12.83 -4.52 -9.56
N PRO A 26 14.16 -4.58 -9.60
CA PRO A 26 14.99 -3.44 -9.94
C PRO A 26 14.83 -2.97 -11.39
N GLU A 27 14.58 -3.88 -12.33
CA GLU A 27 14.55 -3.65 -13.77
C GLU A 27 13.15 -3.87 -14.39
N LYS A 28 12.32 -4.74 -13.78
CA LYS A 28 11.03 -5.16 -14.33
C LYS A 28 9.95 -5.12 -13.26
N ASP A 29 8.74 -4.79 -13.67
CA ASP A 29 7.51 -4.98 -12.94
C ASP A 29 6.76 -6.14 -13.61
N ALA A 30 6.30 -7.14 -12.86
CA ALA A 30 5.54 -8.29 -13.37
C ALA A 30 4.21 -8.41 -12.65
N ILE A 31 3.13 -8.51 -13.41
CA ILE A 31 1.79 -8.81 -12.92
C ILE A 31 1.48 -10.24 -13.32
N VAL A 32 1.04 -11.05 -12.36
CA VAL A 32 0.53 -12.40 -12.60
C VAL A 32 -0.85 -12.49 -11.96
N VAL A 33 -1.84 -12.86 -12.76
CA VAL A 33 -3.25 -12.98 -12.36
C VAL A 33 -3.74 -14.40 -12.70
N ARG A 34 -4.50 -15.01 -11.80
CA ARG A 34 -5.16 -16.28 -12.04
C ARG A 34 -6.53 -16.04 -12.65
N SER A 35 -6.64 -16.19 -13.97
CA SER A 35 -7.92 -16.19 -14.67
C SER A 35 -8.56 -17.59 -14.68
N PRO A 36 -9.85 -17.72 -15.05
CA PRO A 36 -10.49 -19.03 -15.28
C PRO A 36 -9.78 -19.90 -16.32
N GLU A 37 -9.10 -19.28 -17.27
CA GLU A 37 -8.39 -19.94 -18.37
C GLU A 37 -6.94 -20.30 -18.03
N GLY A 38 -6.42 -19.85 -16.88
CA GLY A 38 -5.05 -20.09 -16.43
C GLY A 38 -4.33 -18.82 -15.94
N LEU A 39 -3.01 -18.88 -15.84
CA LEU A 39 -2.22 -17.74 -15.42
C LEU A 39 -2.00 -16.76 -16.57
N VAL A 40 -2.37 -15.50 -16.34
CA VAL A 40 -2.10 -14.38 -17.24
C VAL A 40 -0.94 -13.57 -16.68
N THR A 41 0.06 -13.31 -17.52
CA THR A 41 1.26 -12.59 -17.12
C THR A 41 1.45 -11.32 -17.96
N LYS A 42 1.88 -10.23 -17.30
CA LYS A 42 2.26 -8.98 -17.94
C LYS A 42 3.56 -8.47 -17.35
N VAL A 43 4.61 -8.43 -18.14
CA VAL A 43 5.92 -7.90 -17.73
C VAL A 43 6.15 -6.55 -18.40
N THR A 44 6.62 -5.60 -17.61
CA THR A 44 6.91 -4.23 -18.09
C THR A 44 8.28 -3.81 -17.60
N GLU A 45 9.11 -3.25 -18.47
CA GLU A 45 10.39 -2.67 -18.07
C GLU A 45 10.19 -1.43 -17.19
N ARG A 46 10.96 -1.35 -16.13
CA ARG A 46 10.88 -0.28 -15.16
C ARG A 46 11.79 0.89 -15.54
N LYS A 47 11.16 1.99 -15.96
CA LYS A 47 11.87 3.24 -16.22
C LYS A 47 11.90 4.09 -14.95
N LEU A 48 13.09 4.30 -14.39
CA LEU A 48 13.27 5.16 -13.22
C LEU A 48 13.27 6.63 -13.66
N ILE A 49 12.21 7.37 -13.36
CA ILE A 49 12.04 8.80 -13.67
C ILE A 49 13.24 9.63 -13.18
N ARG A 50 13.81 9.25 -12.03
CA ARG A 50 14.99 9.91 -11.45
C ARG A 50 16.27 9.81 -12.31
N ALA A 51 16.33 8.87 -13.24
CA ALA A 51 17.47 8.78 -14.18
C ALA A 51 17.51 9.98 -15.13
N ASN A 52 16.35 10.51 -15.51
CA ASN A 52 16.23 11.67 -16.40
C ASN A 52 16.20 13.01 -15.64
N TYR A 53 15.83 13.00 -14.36
CA TYR A 53 15.68 14.21 -13.55
C TYR A 53 16.35 14.03 -12.17
N PRO A 54 17.66 14.37 -12.02
CA PRO A 54 18.43 14.14 -10.80
C PRO A 54 17.82 14.80 -9.55
N ILE A 55 17.15 15.95 -9.68
CA ILE A 55 16.47 16.64 -8.59
C ILE A 55 15.39 15.79 -7.93
N LEU A 56 14.74 14.90 -8.68
CA LEU A 56 13.75 13.95 -8.15
C LEU A 56 14.39 12.79 -7.36
N GLY A 57 15.72 12.72 -7.33
CA GLY A 57 16.50 11.78 -6.52
C GLY A 57 16.89 12.31 -5.14
N VAL A 58 16.66 13.60 -4.85
CA VAL A 58 16.99 14.21 -3.55
C VAL A 58 16.11 13.61 -2.44
N PRO A 59 16.66 13.37 -1.22
CA PRO A 59 15.88 12.91 -0.07
C PRO A 59 14.58 13.71 0.12
N ILE A 60 13.56 13.07 0.63
CA ILE A 60 12.17 13.58 0.76
C ILE A 60 11.46 13.68 -0.59
N ILE A 61 12.02 14.39 -1.60
CA ILE A 61 11.40 14.52 -2.93
C ILE A 61 11.31 13.14 -3.59
N ARG A 62 12.40 12.36 -3.56
CA ARG A 62 12.39 10.98 -4.11
C ARG A 62 11.35 10.10 -3.45
N GLY A 63 11.09 10.30 -2.16
CA GLY A 63 10.07 9.56 -1.40
C GLY A 63 8.67 9.84 -1.94
N ALA A 64 8.31 11.12 -2.09
CA ALA A 64 7.03 11.52 -2.65
C ALA A 64 6.86 11.03 -4.10
N VAL A 65 7.89 11.18 -4.95
CA VAL A 65 7.88 10.71 -6.35
C VAL A 65 7.74 9.19 -6.43
N THR A 66 8.49 8.45 -5.61
CA THR A 66 8.39 6.98 -5.57
C THR A 66 7.01 6.52 -5.10
N PHE A 67 6.45 7.17 -4.10
CA PHE A 67 5.11 6.87 -3.57
C PHE A 67 4.04 7.10 -4.64
N ILE A 68 4.02 8.27 -5.29
CA ILE A 68 3.07 8.59 -6.37
C ILE A 68 3.22 7.60 -7.53
N GLY A 69 4.46 7.31 -7.94
CA GLY A 69 4.73 6.34 -9.00
C GLY A 69 4.24 4.93 -8.64
N SER A 70 4.40 4.53 -7.37
CA SER A 70 3.90 3.23 -6.88
C SER A 70 2.37 3.19 -6.85
N MET A 71 1.71 4.28 -6.46
CA MET A 71 0.24 4.38 -6.50
C MET A 71 -0.29 4.24 -7.93
N ILE A 72 0.28 4.98 -8.88
CA ILE A 72 -0.14 4.92 -10.29
C ILE A 72 0.04 3.51 -10.86
N THR A 73 1.20 2.88 -10.59
CA THR A 73 1.48 1.52 -11.05
C THR A 73 0.53 0.52 -10.39
N GLY A 74 0.29 0.66 -9.08
CA GLY A 74 -0.62 -0.20 -8.32
C GLY A 74 -2.06 -0.12 -8.80
N VAL A 75 -2.58 1.09 -9.06
CA VAL A 75 -3.93 1.27 -9.61
C VAL A 75 -4.05 0.64 -11.00
N LYS A 76 -3.06 0.86 -11.88
CA LYS A 76 -3.05 0.23 -13.22
C LYS A 76 -3.00 -1.29 -13.14
N ALA A 77 -2.24 -1.85 -12.19
CA ALA A 77 -2.17 -3.28 -11.97
C ALA A 77 -3.48 -3.84 -11.43
N LEU A 78 -4.13 -3.12 -10.51
CA LEU A 78 -5.43 -3.51 -9.97
C LEU A 78 -6.52 -3.50 -11.05
N MET A 79 -6.56 -2.46 -11.90
CA MET A 79 -7.48 -2.42 -13.03
C MET A 79 -7.22 -3.57 -14.00
N PHE A 80 -5.94 -3.82 -14.35
CA PHE A 80 -5.57 -4.96 -15.18
C PHE A 80 -6.02 -6.30 -14.59
N SER A 81 -5.90 -6.49 -13.28
CA SER A 81 -6.37 -7.73 -12.66
C SER A 81 -7.90 -7.84 -12.65
N ALA A 82 -8.60 -6.73 -12.48
CA ALA A 82 -10.07 -6.68 -12.51
C ALA A 82 -10.62 -7.08 -13.89
N ASP A 83 -9.94 -6.75 -15.00
CA ASP A 83 -10.36 -7.11 -16.36
C ASP A 83 -10.45 -8.64 -16.57
N TYR A 84 -9.74 -9.45 -15.77
CA TYR A 84 -9.76 -10.92 -15.82
C TYR A 84 -10.68 -11.55 -14.77
N PHE A 85 -11.34 -10.75 -13.97
CA PHE A 85 -12.30 -11.22 -12.97
C PHE A 85 -13.71 -11.00 -13.53
N PRO A 86 -14.43 -12.07 -13.88
CA PRO A 86 -15.77 -11.91 -14.44
C PRO A 86 -16.68 -11.23 -13.41
N GLU A 87 -17.30 -10.15 -13.80
CA GLU A 87 -18.43 -9.58 -13.04
C GLU A 87 -19.51 -10.65 -12.97
N ASP A 88 -20.21 -10.69 -11.83
CA ASP A 88 -21.31 -11.64 -11.65
C ASP A 88 -22.40 -11.30 -12.68
N GLU A 89 -22.51 -12.07 -13.77
CA GLU A 89 -23.47 -11.85 -14.86
C GLU A 89 -24.95 -11.76 -14.36
N ASN A 90 -25.18 -12.17 -13.11
CA ASN A 90 -26.44 -12.11 -12.41
C ASN A 90 -26.57 -10.91 -11.46
N ALA A 91 -25.55 -10.06 -11.33
CA ALA A 91 -25.64 -8.86 -10.54
C ALA A 91 -26.66 -7.90 -11.18
N LYS A 92 -27.78 -7.65 -10.48
CA LYS A 92 -28.75 -6.65 -10.95
C LYS A 92 -28.07 -5.29 -10.89
N PRO A 93 -28.14 -4.51 -11.99
CA PRO A 93 -27.58 -3.17 -11.98
C PRO A 93 -28.19 -2.35 -10.83
N ASP A 94 -27.36 -1.58 -10.16
CA ASP A 94 -27.80 -0.67 -9.09
C ASP A 94 -28.63 0.46 -9.73
N LYS A 95 -29.51 1.09 -8.94
CA LYS A 95 -30.37 2.19 -9.41
C LYS A 95 -29.60 3.33 -10.06
N VAL A 96 -28.33 3.53 -9.66
CA VAL A 96 -27.44 4.52 -10.24
C VAL A 96 -26.95 4.07 -11.62
N GLU A 97 -26.63 2.80 -11.79
CA GLU A 97 -26.24 2.19 -13.07
C GLU A 97 -27.40 2.23 -14.05
N GLU A 98 -28.60 1.82 -13.65
CA GLU A 98 -29.82 1.91 -14.49
C GLU A 98 -30.12 3.34 -14.94
N TRP A 99 -29.90 4.33 -14.06
CA TRP A 99 -30.12 5.74 -14.42
C TRP A 99 -29.04 6.23 -15.40
N LEU A 100 -27.78 5.83 -15.19
CA LEU A 100 -26.66 6.19 -16.06
C LEU A 100 -26.78 5.55 -17.45
N GLU A 101 -27.15 4.27 -17.52
CA GLU A 101 -27.38 3.55 -18.79
C GLU A 101 -28.47 4.24 -19.66
N LYS A 102 -29.47 4.84 -19.02
CA LYS A 102 -30.54 5.58 -19.74
C LYS A 102 -30.11 6.94 -20.27
N HIS A 103 -29.08 7.58 -19.68
CA HIS A 103 -28.73 8.97 -19.97
C HIS A 103 -27.34 9.16 -20.58
N VAL A 104 -26.48 8.11 -20.58
CA VAL A 104 -25.10 8.18 -21.06
C VAL A 104 -24.89 7.15 -22.18
N PRO A 105 -24.29 7.53 -23.31
CA PRO A 105 -23.90 6.58 -24.35
C PRO A 105 -23.00 5.47 -23.82
N ALA A 106 -23.26 4.23 -24.24
CA ALA A 106 -22.58 3.04 -23.71
C ALA A 106 -21.03 3.09 -23.82
N ASP A 107 -20.51 3.72 -24.87
CA ASP A 107 -19.08 3.92 -25.11
C ASP A 107 -18.39 4.84 -24.08
N LYS A 108 -19.16 5.72 -23.42
CA LYS A 108 -18.68 6.66 -22.39
C LYS A 108 -19.01 6.24 -20.96
N LEU A 109 -19.99 5.34 -20.81
CA LEU A 109 -20.53 4.95 -19.52
C LEU A 109 -19.44 4.34 -18.62
N GLN A 110 -18.67 3.40 -19.13
CA GLN A 110 -17.59 2.75 -18.37
C GLN A 110 -16.53 3.74 -17.86
N ASN A 111 -16.08 4.65 -18.74
CA ASN A 111 -15.12 5.68 -18.35
C ASN A 111 -15.70 6.64 -17.29
N LEU A 112 -16.97 7.01 -17.42
CA LEU A 112 -17.65 7.88 -16.47
C LEU A 112 -17.79 7.21 -15.10
N LEU A 113 -18.18 5.93 -15.05
CA LEU A 113 -18.28 5.15 -13.82
C LEU A 113 -16.93 5.04 -13.12
N VAL A 114 -15.87 4.76 -13.86
CA VAL A 114 -14.50 4.71 -13.29
C VAL A 114 -14.09 6.06 -12.70
N VAL A 115 -14.27 7.16 -13.45
CA VAL A 115 -13.93 8.52 -12.97
C VAL A 115 -14.76 8.89 -11.74
N PHE A 116 -16.07 8.61 -11.75
CA PHE A 116 -16.96 8.86 -10.62
C PHE A 116 -16.53 8.05 -9.38
N SER A 117 -16.23 6.76 -9.55
CA SER A 117 -15.79 5.88 -8.46
C SER A 117 -14.45 6.35 -7.86
N VAL A 118 -13.51 6.82 -8.69
CA VAL A 118 -12.23 7.39 -8.22
C VAL A 118 -12.46 8.68 -7.43
N ILE A 119 -13.30 9.60 -7.94
CA ILE A 119 -13.63 10.85 -7.24
C ILE A 119 -14.32 10.55 -5.90
N LEU A 120 -15.29 9.63 -5.89
CA LEU A 120 -16.02 9.23 -4.70
C LEU A 120 -15.06 8.59 -3.67
N SER A 121 -14.14 7.72 -4.11
CA SER A 121 -13.14 7.07 -3.26
C SER A 121 -12.18 8.08 -2.63
N ILE A 122 -11.69 9.06 -3.41
CA ILE A 122 -10.84 10.14 -2.91
C ILE A 122 -11.63 11.00 -1.91
N GLY A 123 -12.87 11.35 -2.22
CA GLY A 123 -13.74 12.10 -1.31
C GLY A 123 -13.97 11.36 0.01
N MET A 124 -14.30 10.07 -0.05
CA MET A 124 -14.48 9.22 1.12
C MET A 124 -13.19 9.12 1.95
N MET A 125 -12.03 8.96 1.32
CA MET A 125 -10.74 8.94 1.99
C MET A 125 -10.46 10.25 2.74
N LEU A 126 -10.72 11.40 2.11
CA LEU A 126 -10.54 12.71 2.74
C LEU A 126 -11.51 12.90 3.92
N VAL A 127 -12.76 12.49 3.77
CA VAL A 127 -13.75 12.56 4.85
C VAL A 127 -13.32 11.65 6.00
N LEU A 128 -13.02 10.40 5.74
CA LEU A 128 -12.76 9.40 6.79
C LEU A 128 -11.43 9.62 7.50
N PHE A 129 -10.35 9.94 6.78
CA PHE A 129 -9.00 10.02 7.35
C PHE A 129 -8.48 11.43 7.59
N MET A 130 -9.19 12.46 7.15
CA MET A 130 -8.77 13.84 7.34
C MET A 130 -9.84 14.69 8.05
N LEU A 131 -11.06 14.76 7.53
CA LEU A 131 -12.13 15.58 8.13
C LEU A 131 -12.63 15.00 9.44
N LEU A 132 -13.02 13.73 9.47
CA LEU A 132 -13.59 13.08 10.64
C LEU A 132 -12.64 13.12 11.86
N PRO A 133 -11.35 12.74 11.77
CA PRO A 133 -10.45 12.84 12.91
C PRO A 133 -10.23 14.28 13.37
N THR A 134 -10.11 15.23 12.43
CA THR A 134 -9.93 16.65 12.76
C THR A 134 -11.18 17.21 13.48
N PHE A 135 -12.38 16.86 13.00
CA PHE A 135 -13.64 17.26 13.62
C PHE A 135 -13.80 16.66 15.00
N LEU A 136 -13.61 15.35 15.15
CA LEU A 136 -13.71 14.67 16.44
C LEU A 136 -12.71 15.21 17.46
N ALA A 137 -11.45 15.47 17.04
CA ALA A 137 -10.46 16.08 17.91
C ALA A 137 -10.86 17.49 18.36
N GLY A 138 -11.56 18.25 17.52
CA GLY A 138 -12.08 19.58 17.83
C GLY A 138 -13.08 19.59 19.01
N LEU A 139 -13.80 18.50 19.23
CA LEU A 139 -14.77 18.38 20.33
C LEU A 139 -14.10 18.35 21.72
N PHE A 140 -12.83 18.00 21.80
CA PHE A 140 -12.06 17.89 23.06
C PHE A 140 -11.51 19.21 23.56
N HIS A 141 -11.70 20.34 22.87
CA HIS A 141 -11.30 21.70 23.29
C HIS A 141 -9.85 21.74 23.81
N ALA A 142 -8.90 21.18 23.04
CA ALA A 142 -7.50 21.10 23.44
C ALA A 142 -6.91 22.49 23.69
N GLN A 143 -6.10 22.64 24.76
CA GLN A 143 -5.49 23.90 25.16
C GLN A 143 -4.28 24.31 24.26
N SER A 144 -3.71 23.35 23.54
CA SER A 144 -2.59 23.60 22.62
C SER A 144 -2.72 22.81 21.32
N ALA A 145 -2.08 23.32 20.26
CA ALA A 145 -2.03 22.65 18.97
C ALA A 145 -1.40 21.25 19.06
N ALA A 146 -0.37 21.07 19.90
CA ALA A 146 0.28 19.76 20.09
C ALA A 146 -0.67 18.72 20.68
N VAL A 147 -1.40 19.07 21.74
CA VAL A 147 -2.39 18.19 22.36
C VAL A 147 -3.50 17.84 21.37
N HIS A 148 -4.00 18.83 20.61
CA HIS A 148 -4.99 18.59 19.57
C HIS A 148 -4.48 17.61 18.51
N ASN A 149 -3.23 17.76 18.04
CA ASN A 149 -2.63 16.88 17.04
C ASN A 149 -2.45 15.45 17.57
N ILE A 150 -2.13 15.27 18.85
CA ILE A 150 -2.04 13.94 19.48
C ILE A 150 -3.43 13.27 19.52
N ILE A 151 -4.45 14.00 20.00
CA ILE A 151 -5.84 13.48 20.02
C ILE A 151 -6.28 13.10 18.62
N GLU A 152 -6.05 13.96 17.64
CA GLU A 152 -6.36 13.68 16.24
C GLU A 152 -5.61 12.45 15.72
N GLY A 153 -4.34 12.28 16.08
CA GLY A 153 -3.56 11.11 15.72
C GLY A 153 -4.12 9.82 16.33
N VAL A 154 -4.54 9.84 17.59
CA VAL A 154 -5.21 8.69 18.23
C VAL A 154 -6.50 8.35 17.50
N VAL A 155 -7.34 9.34 17.20
CA VAL A 155 -8.58 9.14 16.44
C VAL A 155 -8.29 8.55 15.05
N LYS A 156 -7.27 9.04 14.35
CA LYS A 156 -6.84 8.48 13.05
C LYS A 156 -6.46 7.00 13.15
N VAL A 157 -5.72 6.62 14.18
CA VAL A 157 -5.35 5.21 14.40
C VAL A 157 -6.61 4.38 14.63
N LEU A 158 -7.54 4.83 15.45
CA LEU A 158 -8.79 4.11 15.71
C LEU A 158 -9.66 3.97 14.46
N VAL A 159 -9.78 5.04 13.66
CA VAL A 159 -10.49 5.02 12.37
C VAL A 159 -9.82 4.05 11.39
N LEU A 160 -8.48 4.09 11.29
CA LEU A 160 -7.72 3.17 10.44
C LEU A 160 -7.94 1.72 10.84
N LEU A 161 -7.83 1.40 12.13
CA LEU A 161 -8.05 0.05 12.64
C LEU A 161 -9.48 -0.44 12.37
N GLY A 162 -10.48 0.41 12.66
CA GLY A 162 -11.87 0.10 12.37
C GLY A 162 -12.11 -0.18 10.88
N TYR A 163 -11.56 0.65 10.01
CA TYR A 163 -11.62 0.48 8.57
C TYR A 163 -10.96 -0.83 8.11
N MET A 164 -9.74 -1.12 8.59
CA MET A 164 -9.02 -2.36 8.24
C MET A 164 -9.78 -3.61 8.70
N ILE A 165 -10.36 -3.60 9.91
CA ILE A 165 -11.17 -4.72 10.44
C ILE A 165 -12.43 -4.91 9.57
N LEU A 166 -13.11 -3.84 9.18
CA LEU A 166 -14.28 -3.93 8.31
C LEU A 166 -13.92 -4.49 6.93
N CYS A 167 -12.88 -3.96 6.30
CA CYS A 167 -12.40 -4.44 5.00
C CYS A 167 -11.97 -5.90 5.06
N SER A 168 -11.26 -6.32 6.11
CA SER A 168 -10.77 -7.70 6.23
C SER A 168 -11.89 -8.75 6.35
N ARG A 169 -13.11 -8.33 6.69
CA ARG A 169 -14.29 -9.21 6.77
C ARG A 169 -15.01 -9.41 5.44
N GLN A 170 -14.76 -8.55 4.46
CA GLN A 170 -15.30 -8.75 3.11
C GLN A 170 -14.55 -9.88 2.41
N LYS A 171 -15.28 -10.81 1.78
CA LYS A 171 -14.71 -12.02 1.17
C LYS A 171 -13.64 -11.70 0.12
N ASP A 172 -13.93 -10.76 -0.79
CA ASP A 172 -13.03 -10.41 -1.89
C ASP A 172 -11.76 -9.71 -1.37
N VAL A 173 -11.91 -8.79 -0.43
CA VAL A 173 -10.77 -8.12 0.23
C VAL A 173 -9.94 -9.11 1.05
N HIS A 174 -10.59 -10.07 1.72
CA HIS A 174 -9.89 -11.14 2.44
C HIS A 174 -9.03 -11.98 1.50
N ARG A 175 -9.51 -12.32 0.30
CA ARG A 175 -8.72 -13.01 -0.72
C ARG A 175 -7.51 -12.21 -1.16
N VAL A 176 -7.68 -10.90 -1.42
CA VAL A 176 -6.54 -10.00 -1.71
C VAL A 176 -5.52 -10.02 -0.56
N PHE A 177 -5.97 -10.06 0.69
CA PHE A 177 -5.08 -10.16 1.85
C PHE A 177 -4.41 -11.53 1.99
N CYS A 178 -4.97 -12.61 1.45
CA CYS A 178 -4.29 -13.90 1.32
C CYS A 178 -3.18 -13.83 0.26
N TYR A 179 -3.43 -13.20 -0.90
CA TYR A 179 -2.38 -12.92 -1.90
C TYR A 179 -1.24 -12.06 -1.32
N HIS A 180 -1.55 -11.11 -0.44
CA HIS A 180 -0.54 -10.33 0.28
C HIS A 180 0.32 -11.22 1.20
N GLY A 181 -0.30 -12.21 1.85
CA GLY A 181 0.42 -13.23 2.60
C GLY A 181 1.34 -14.08 1.71
N ALA A 182 0.87 -14.47 0.52
CA ALA A 182 1.66 -15.22 -0.46
C ALA A 182 2.88 -14.42 -0.96
N GLU A 183 2.69 -13.12 -1.24
CA GLU A 183 3.79 -12.20 -1.58
C GLU A 183 4.89 -12.22 -0.51
N HIS A 184 4.54 -11.95 0.75
CA HIS A 184 5.50 -11.93 1.86
C HIS A 184 6.25 -13.24 2.04
N LYS A 185 5.54 -14.36 2.03
CA LYS A 185 6.13 -15.69 2.15
C LYS A 185 7.10 -15.98 1.01
N THR A 186 6.78 -15.57 -0.21
CA THR A 186 7.63 -15.76 -1.38
C THR A 186 8.90 -14.92 -1.30
N ILE A 187 8.80 -13.66 -0.85
CA ILE A 187 9.97 -12.80 -0.62
C ILE A 187 10.88 -13.41 0.45
N PHE A 188 10.35 -13.88 1.57
CA PHE A 188 11.15 -14.54 2.60
C PHE A 188 11.83 -15.82 2.11
N CYS A 189 11.16 -16.64 1.32
CA CYS A 189 11.72 -17.83 0.70
C CYS A 189 12.95 -17.47 -0.17
N TYR A 190 12.81 -16.46 -1.00
CA TYR A 190 13.87 -15.94 -1.86
C TYR A 190 15.05 -15.39 -1.05
N GLU A 191 14.80 -14.57 -0.03
CA GLU A 191 15.81 -14.01 0.86
C GLU A 191 16.55 -15.08 1.67
N ALA A 192 15.86 -16.18 1.97
CA ALA A 192 16.48 -17.35 2.62
C ALA A 192 17.36 -18.16 1.67
N GLY A 193 17.40 -17.82 0.38
CA GLY A 193 18.12 -18.57 -0.65
C GLY A 193 17.59 -19.96 -0.90
N LEU A 194 16.30 -20.19 -0.60
CA LEU A 194 15.64 -21.48 -0.82
C LEU A 194 15.05 -21.54 -2.24
N PRO A 195 14.94 -22.74 -2.83
CA PRO A 195 14.21 -22.92 -4.07
C PRO A 195 12.78 -22.42 -3.94
N LEU A 196 12.31 -21.66 -4.93
CA LEU A 196 10.93 -21.13 -4.97
C LEU A 196 9.97 -22.26 -5.36
N THR A 197 9.60 -23.10 -4.39
CA THR A 197 8.58 -24.14 -4.49
C THR A 197 7.47 -23.86 -3.50
N VAL A 198 6.27 -24.41 -3.75
CA VAL A 198 5.12 -24.21 -2.87
C VAL A 198 5.42 -24.65 -1.44
N GLU A 199 6.11 -25.79 -1.28
CA GLU A 199 6.47 -26.36 0.03
C GLU A 199 7.39 -25.42 0.82
N ASN A 200 8.42 -24.86 0.16
CA ASN A 200 9.37 -23.95 0.80
C ASN A 200 8.76 -22.59 1.13
N VAL A 201 7.85 -22.10 0.30
CA VAL A 201 7.15 -20.82 0.52
C VAL A 201 6.09 -20.96 1.61
N ARG A 202 5.34 -22.05 1.63
CA ARG A 202 4.25 -22.29 2.60
C ARG A 202 4.71 -22.16 4.06
N VAL A 203 5.93 -22.61 4.38
CA VAL A 203 6.47 -22.57 5.75
C VAL A 203 7.06 -21.22 6.16
N GLN A 204 7.17 -20.26 5.25
CA GLN A 204 7.71 -18.94 5.56
C GLN A 204 6.71 -18.08 6.37
N PRO A 205 7.19 -17.09 7.14
CA PRO A 205 6.33 -16.18 7.86
C PRO A 205 5.57 -15.23 6.90
N ARG A 206 4.35 -14.86 7.26
CA ARG A 206 3.51 -13.94 6.49
C ARG A 206 3.70 -12.46 6.84
N HIS A 207 4.30 -12.13 7.98
CA HIS A 207 4.53 -10.76 8.41
C HIS A 207 5.92 -10.30 7.98
N HIS A 208 5.99 -9.26 7.15
CA HIS A 208 7.25 -8.78 6.58
C HIS A 208 7.59 -7.35 7.05
N PRO A 209 8.80 -7.10 7.59
CA PRO A 209 9.15 -5.80 8.20
C PRO A 209 9.25 -4.64 7.20
N ARG A 210 9.41 -4.91 5.91
CA ARG A 210 9.50 -3.90 4.84
C ARG A 210 8.20 -3.73 4.07
N CYS A 211 7.08 -4.22 4.61
CA CYS A 211 5.78 -4.09 3.97
C CYS A 211 5.27 -2.63 3.96
N GLY A 212 4.60 -2.26 2.89
CA GLY A 212 3.97 -0.95 2.73
C GLY A 212 2.89 -0.62 3.78
N THR A 213 2.28 -1.63 4.44
CA THR A 213 1.31 -1.37 5.52
C THR A 213 1.96 -0.74 6.75
N SER A 214 3.24 -1.02 7.02
CA SER A 214 4.02 -0.35 8.06
C SER A 214 4.15 1.16 7.80
N PHE A 215 4.13 1.56 6.52
CA PHE A 215 4.17 2.96 6.11
C PHE A 215 2.98 3.76 6.64
N LEU A 216 1.78 3.17 6.70
CA LEU A 216 0.56 3.86 7.16
C LEU A 216 0.69 4.33 8.62
N PHE A 217 1.25 3.50 9.49
CA PHE A 217 1.44 3.86 10.89
C PHE A 217 2.48 4.98 11.06
N VAL A 218 3.60 4.86 10.35
CA VAL A 218 4.68 5.86 10.38
C VAL A 218 4.19 7.21 9.84
N VAL A 219 3.37 7.22 8.76
CA VAL A 219 2.75 8.46 8.23
C VAL A 219 1.94 9.18 9.31
N ILE A 220 1.19 8.46 10.13
CA ILE A 220 0.40 9.08 11.21
C ILE A 220 1.35 9.75 12.23
N ILE A 221 2.40 9.05 12.68
CA ILE A 221 3.36 9.60 13.64
C ILE A 221 4.08 10.81 13.06
N VAL A 222 4.61 10.72 11.84
CA VAL A 222 5.30 11.83 11.17
C VAL A 222 4.34 13.00 10.96
N SER A 223 3.08 12.73 10.59
CA SER A 223 2.03 13.74 10.44
C SER A 223 1.77 14.50 11.76
N ILE A 224 1.73 13.80 12.90
CA ILE A 224 1.58 14.41 14.22
C ILE A 224 2.77 15.33 14.51
N ILE A 225 4.00 14.85 14.32
CA ILE A 225 5.22 15.62 14.58
C ILE A 225 5.26 16.88 13.70
N VAL A 226 5.13 16.73 12.38
CA VAL A 226 5.19 17.85 11.43
C VAL A 226 4.08 18.85 11.69
N SER A 227 2.85 18.37 11.95
CA SER A 227 1.73 19.25 12.28
C SER A 227 1.96 20.01 13.59
N SER A 228 2.54 19.35 14.60
CA SER A 228 2.83 19.99 15.90
C SER A 228 3.91 21.07 15.80
N LEU A 229 4.79 20.98 14.80
CA LEU A 229 5.78 22.02 14.50
C LEU A 229 5.18 23.21 13.73
N VAL A 230 4.18 22.97 12.88
CA VAL A 230 3.64 24.00 11.96
C VAL A 230 2.44 24.73 12.56
N PHE A 231 1.50 24.02 13.17
CA PHE A 231 0.23 24.59 13.62
C PHE A 231 0.33 25.68 14.72
N PRO A 232 1.34 25.73 15.62
CA PRO A 232 1.47 26.85 16.55
C PRO A 232 1.60 28.22 15.87
N TYR A 233 2.03 28.28 14.61
CA TYR A 233 2.26 29.50 13.86
C TYR A 233 1.10 29.93 12.95
N ILE A 234 -0.02 29.17 12.97
CA ILE A 234 -1.19 29.44 12.11
C ILE A 234 -2.49 29.35 12.93
N ASN A 235 -3.61 29.78 12.33
CA ASN A 235 -4.94 29.63 12.95
C ASN A 235 -5.39 28.15 12.91
N TRP A 236 -4.85 27.34 13.83
CA TRP A 236 -5.11 25.91 13.90
C TRP A 236 -6.51 25.54 14.43
N GLN A 237 -7.26 26.49 14.96
CA GLN A 237 -8.62 26.26 15.47
C GLN A 237 -9.64 26.09 14.34
N SER A 238 -9.38 26.67 13.18
CA SER A 238 -10.24 26.48 12.00
C SER A 238 -10.02 25.12 11.35
N VAL A 239 -11.08 24.32 11.23
CA VAL A 239 -11.05 23.00 10.57
C VAL A 239 -10.57 23.12 9.12
N TRP A 240 -11.05 24.12 8.40
CA TRP A 240 -10.70 24.33 6.99
C TRP A 240 -9.25 24.69 6.79
N VAL A 241 -8.70 25.57 7.66
CA VAL A 241 -7.27 25.90 7.66
C VAL A 241 -6.44 24.65 7.97
N ARG A 242 -6.85 23.84 8.95
CA ARG A 242 -6.17 22.58 9.27
C ARG A 242 -6.13 21.63 8.08
N VAL A 243 -7.27 21.40 7.43
CA VAL A 243 -7.36 20.52 6.27
C VAL A 243 -6.48 21.03 5.13
N GLY A 244 -6.57 22.31 4.78
CA GLY A 244 -5.77 22.91 3.71
C GLY A 244 -4.25 22.79 3.97
N VAL A 245 -3.81 23.11 5.19
CA VAL A 245 -2.39 22.97 5.57
C VAL A 245 -1.94 21.52 5.54
N LYS A 246 -2.75 20.57 6.02
CA LYS A 246 -2.42 19.12 5.97
C LYS A 246 -2.27 18.62 4.56
N LEU A 247 -3.09 19.09 3.62
CA LEU A 247 -2.93 18.74 2.21
C LEU A 247 -1.57 19.21 1.66
N LEU A 248 -1.13 20.42 2.02
CA LEU A 248 0.19 20.92 1.66
C LEU A 248 1.32 20.12 2.32
N LEU A 249 1.13 19.74 3.59
CA LEU A 249 2.11 18.96 4.36
C LEU A 249 2.16 17.49 3.94
N LEU A 250 1.22 17.02 3.14
CA LEU A 250 1.19 15.61 2.70
C LEU A 250 2.48 15.21 1.98
N ILE A 251 3.00 16.08 1.09
CA ILE A 251 4.22 15.81 0.33
C ILE A 251 5.44 15.63 1.24
N PRO A 252 5.80 16.58 2.14
CA PRO A 252 6.92 16.38 3.05
C PRO A 252 6.69 15.24 4.03
N VAL A 253 5.47 15.01 4.53
CA VAL A 253 5.15 13.88 5.43
C VAL A 253 5.43 12.56 4.75
N VAL A 254 4.93 12.36 3.53
CA VAL A 254 5.17 11.15 2.75
C VAL A 254 6.66 10.96 2.46
N GLY A 255 7.35 12.05 2.08
CA GLY A 255 8.78 12.01 1.80
C GLY A 255 9.62 11.62 3.02
N ILE A 256 9.37 12.23 4.18
CA ILE A 256 10.05 11.90 5.45
C ILE A 256 9.75 10.45 5.85
N THR A 257 8.49 10.03 5.75
CA THR A 257 8.09 8.64 6.06
C THR A 257 8.80 7.63 5.16
N TYR A 258 8.96 7.93 3.88
CA TYR A 258 9.68 7.08 2.94
C TYR A 258 11.15 6.92 3.36
N GLU A 259 11.85 8.02 3.67
CA GLU A 259 13.24 7.95 4.12
C GLU A 259 13.39 7.18 5.43
N PHE A 260 12.46 7.39 6.36
CA PHE A 260 12.42 6.63 7.62
C PHE A 260 12.26 5.12 7.38
N ASN A 261 11.26 4.72 6.57
CA ASN A 261 11.03 3.31 6.27
C ASN A 261 12.21 2.67 5.51
N ARG A 262 12.83 3.43 4.60
CA ARG A 262 14.04 2.98 3.91
C ARG A 262 15.19 2.76 4.89
N PHE A 263 15.38 3.65 5.87
CA PHE A 263 16.38 3.49 6.91
C PHE A 263 16.09 2.26 7.78
N VAL A 264 14.85 2.13 8.27
CA VAL A 264 14.43 1.00 9.12
C VAL A 264 14.55 -0.33 8.37
N GLY A 265 14.13 -0.38 7.10
CA GLY A 265 14.22 -1.58 6.26
C GLY A 265 15.65 -2.05 5.96
N GLY A 266 16.60 -1.08 5.88
CA GLY A 266 18.01 -1.36 5.62
C GLY A 266 18.80 -1.87 6.84
N HIS A 267 18.27 -1.72 8.07
CA HIS A 267 18.99 -2.06 9.30
C HIS A 267 18.24 -3.12 10.11
N ASP A 268 18.96 -4.02 10.77
CA ASP A 268 18.39 -5.02 11.69
C ASP A 268 19.07 -4.89 13.06
N ASN A 269 18.53 -4.03 13.88
CA ASN A 269 18.95 -3.85 15.27
C ASN A 269 17.73 -3.75 16.19
N ALA A 270 17.94 -3.70 17.49
CA ALA A 270 16.85 -3.65 18.47
C ALA A 270 15.95 -2.43 18.25
N VAL A 271 16.50 -1.27 17.87
CA VAL A 271 15.75 -0.03 17.63
C VAL A 271 14.84 -0.18 16.41
N THR A 272 15.37 -0.66 15.29
CA THR A 272 14.57 -0.82 14.06
C THR A 272 13.47 -1.87 14.23
N ARG A 273 13.68 -2.90 15.05
CA ARG A 273 12.64 -3.90 15.39
C ARG A 273 11.51 -3.26 16.20
N VAL A 274 11.83 -2.42 17.18
CA VAL A 274 10.80 -1.69 17.96
C VAL A 274 10.03 -0.73 17.07
N LEU A 275 10.74 0.01 16.19
CA LEU A 275 10.11 0.97 15.29
C LEU A 275 9.21 0.30 14.23
N SER A 276 9.52 -0.92 13.79
CA SER A 276 8.70 -1.66 12.84
C SER A 276 7.56 -2.46 13.51
N ALA A 277 7.63 -2.70 14.82
CA ALA A 277 6.67 -3.56 15.53
C ALA A 277 5.20 -3.13 15.36
N PRO A 278 4.81 -1.85 15.44
CA PRO A 278 3.41 -1.46 15.22
C PRO A 278 2.94 -1.74 13.81
N GLY A 279 3.80 -1.50 12.81
CA GLY A 279 3.49 -1.83 11.41
C GLY A 279 3.36 -3.33 11.17
N MET A 280 4.23 -4.13 11.78
CA MET A 280 4.13 -5.60 11.75
C MET A 280 2.83 -6.08 12.41
N TRP A 281 2.42 -5.45 13.51
CA TRP A 281 1.16 -5.78 14.20
C TRP A 281 -0.07 -5.50 13.30
N LEU A 282 -0.08 -4.40 12.54
CA LEU A 282 -1.15 -4.08 11.60
C LEU A 282 -1.34 -5.17 10.52
N GLN A 283 -0.30 -5.91 10.19
CA GLN A 283 -0.38 -7.01 9.23
C GLN A 283 -1.26 -8.17 9.68
N ASN A 284 -1.60 -8.27 10.97
CA ASN A 284 -2.62 -9.22 11.43
C ASN A 284 -3.99 -8.99 10.78
N PHE A 285 -4.27 -7.78 10.29
CA PHE A 285 -5.52 -7.40 9.64
C PHE A 285 -5.42 -7.30 8.11
N THR A 286 -4.21 -7.37 7.55
CA THR A 286 -3.97 -7.16 6.11
C THR A 286 -3.19 -8.27 5.43
N THR A 287 -2.79 -9.31 6.17
CA THR A 287 -2.14 -10.49 5.61
C THR A 287 -2.71 -11.75 6.24
N PHE A 288 -3.23 -12.67 5.41
CA PHE A 288 -3.77 -13.94 5.86
C PHE A 288 -2.99 -15.11 5.22
N GLU A 289 -3.25 -16.33 5.68
CA GLU A 289 -2.61 -17.52 5.13
C GLU A 289 -3.14 -17.77 3.71
N PRO A 290 -2.25 -17.82 2.71
CA PRO A 290 -2.61 -18.15 1.34
C PRO A 290 -2.82 -19.66 1.16
N ASP A 291 -3.64 -20.02 0.19
CA ASP A 291 -3.65 -21.35 -0.34
C ASP A 291 -2.50 -21.58 -1.34
N ASP A 292 -2.31 -22.84 -1.76
CA ASP A 292 -1.22 -23.22 -2.65
C ASP A 292 -1.32 -22.55 -4.02
N SER A 293 -2.53 -22.35 -4.51
CA SER A 293 -2.75 -21.71 -5.80
C SER A 293 -2.32 -20.24 -5.80
N MET A 294 -2.48 -19.55 -4.68
CA MET A 294 -2.02 -18.18 -4.49
C MET A 294 -0.49 -18.10 -4.36
N ILE A 295 0.11 -19.12 -3.72
CA ILE A 295 1.58 -19.25 -3.62
C ILE A 295 2.19 -19.47 -5.01
N GLU A 296 1.58 -20.28 -5.88
CA GLU A 296 2.00 -20.48 -7.27
C GLU A 296 2.06 -19.14 -8.04
N VAL A 297 1.01 -18.31 -7.92
CA VAL A 297 0.97 -16.98 -8.54
C VAL A 297 2.12 -16.11 -8.05
N ALA A 298 2.39 -16.11 -6.73
CA ALA A 298 3.45 -15.33 -6.12
C ALA A 298 4.85 -15.79 -6.57
N ILE A 299 5.05 -17.11 -6.67
CA ILE A 299 6.31 -17.70 -7.18
C ILE A 299 6.54 -17.30 -8.63
N GLU A 300 5.51 -17.39 -9.47
CA GLU A 300 5.63 -17.04 -10.88
C GLU A 300 5.94 -15.54 -11.05
N ALA A 301 5.21 -14.67 -10.34
CA ALA A 301 5.48 -13.24 -10.36
C ALA A 301 6.89 -12.90 -9.88
N MET A 302 7.39 -13.60 -8.86
CA MET A 302 8.74 -13.40 -8.33
C MET A 302 9.82 -13.80 -9.34
N LYS A 303 9.68 -14.97 -9.99
CA LYS A 303 10.63 -15.44 -11.01
C LYS A 303 10.82 -14.47 -12.16
N LEU A 304 9.74 -13.77 -12.56
CA LEU A 304 9.75 -12.82 -13.68
C LEU A 304 10.53 -11.53 -13.38
N VAL A 305 10.77 -11.20 -12.11
CA VAL A 305 11.41 -9.94 -11.69
C VAL A 305 12.78 -10.11 -11.07
N ILE A 306 13.20 -11.35 -10.79
CA ILE A 306 14.56 -11.63 -10.33
C ILE A 306 15.54 -11.21 -11.42
N PRO A 307 16.54 -10.36 -11.13
CA PRO A 307 17.52 -9.96 -12.13
C PRO A 307 18.47 -11.10 -12.49
N ASP A 308 18.92 -11.15 -13.73
CA ASP A 308 19.90 -12.14 -14.20
C ASP A 308 21.26 -11.96 -13.49
N GLU A 309 21.62 -10.72 -13.17
CA GLU A 309 22.85 -10.38 -12.47
C GLU A 309 22.64 -10.39 -10.96
N LYS A 310 23.34 -11.28 -10.28
CA LYS A 310 23.27 -11.42 -8.81
C LYS A 310 23.65 -10.12 -8.11
N GLY A 311 22.81 -9.70 -7.16
CA GLY A 311 23.07 -8.54 -6.32
C GLY A 311 22.48 -7.22 -6.83
N LYS A 312 21.97 -7.16 -8.04
CA LYS A 312 21.24 -5.96 -8.54
C LYS A 312 19.98 -5.64 -7.74
N ASP A 313 19.39 -6.63 -7.10
CA ASP A 313 18.21 -6.52 -6.25
C ASP A 313 18.56 -6.38 -4.75
N THR A 314 19.83 -6.20 -4.39
CA THR A 314 20.21 -5.95 -3.00
C THR A 314 19.66 -4.61 -2.51
N TRP A 315 19.09 -4.61 -1.29
CA TRP A 315 18.45 -3.45 -0.66
C TRP A 315 19.39 -2.26 -0.47
#